data_36bf437e63973081ee60594903383942
#
_entry.id   36bf437e63973081ee60594903383942
#
_cell.length_a   1.000
_cell.length_b   1.000
_cell.length_c   1.000
_cell.angle_alpha   90.00
_cell.angle_beta   90.00
_cell.angle_gamma   90.00
#
_symmetry.space_group_name_H-M   'P 1'
#
loop_
_entity.id
_entity.type
_entity.pdbx_description
1 polymer ?
#
loop_
_entity_poly.entity_id
_entity_poly.type
_entity_poly.pdbx_seq_one_letter_code
_entity_poly.pdbx_strand_id
1 'polypeptide(L)' 'MTIERRWLRIREAAEYLAVHEKSLYRACRRREVPFTKAPGVGVRIDKRELDAMLERRGISPEEFEKSLKSEK' A
#
# COMPACT_ATOMS: atom_id res chain seq x y z
N MET A 1 4.46 -7.47 -20.68
CA MET A 1 4.32 -8.66 -19.87
C MET A 1 3.90 -8.28 -18.46
N THR A 2 2.80 -8.82 -18.02
CA THR A 2 2.30 -8.52 -16.69
C THR A 2 2.89 -9.51 -15.69
N ILE A 3 3.61 -8.98 -14.74
CA ILE A 3 4.16 -9.80 -13.67
C ILE A 3 3.22 -9.68 -12.48
N GLU A 4 2.59 -10.78 -12.16
CA GLU A 4 1.75 -10.79 -10.98
C GLU A 4 2.63 -11.06 -9.78
N ARG A 5 2.96 -10.00 -9.07
CA ARG A 5 3.75 -10.12 -7.87
C ARG A 5 2.82 -10.09 -6.67
N ARG A 6 3.00 -11.03 -5.81
CA ARG A 6 2.28 -11.02 -4.55
C ARG A 6 2.88 -9.97 -3.62
N TRP A 7 4.21 -9.88 -3.62
CA TRP A 7 4.93 -8.98 -2.71
C TRP A 7 5.40 -7.76 -3.47
N LEU A 8 4.93 -6.60 -3.06
CA LEU A 8 5.25 -5.33 -3.70
C LEU A 8 6.17 -4.49 -2.83
N ARG A 9 7.09 -3.80 -3.47
CA ARG A 9 7.86 -2.78 -2.79
C ARG A 9 6.96 -1.58 -2.54
N ILE A 10 7.35 -0.71 -1.61
CA ILE A 10 6.57 0.51 -1.35
C ILE A 10 6.29 1.27 -2.64
N ARG A 11 7.31 1.43 -3.46
CA ARG A 11 7.17 2.15 -4.72
C ARG A 11 6.16 1.47 -5.65
N GLU A 12 6.25 0.16 -5.76
CA GLU A 12 5.35 -0.60 -6.62
C GLU A 12 3.91 -0.54 -6.11
N ALA A 13 3.75 -0.64 -4.80
CA ALA A 13 2.43 -0.56 -4.20
C ALA A 13 1.83 0.84 -4.37
N ALA A 14 2.66 1.87 -4.27
CA ALA A 14 2.21 3.23 -4.48
C ALA A 14 1.72 3.43 -5.91
N GLU A 15 2.43 2.88 -6.88
CA GLU A 15 2.00 2.94 -8.27
C GLU A 15 0.69 2.17 -8.47
N TYR A 16 0.57 1.02 -7.83
CA TYR A 16 -0.63 0.20 -7.93
C TYR A 16 -1.85 0.94 -7.39
N LEU A 17 -1.66 1.69 -6.31
CA LEU A 17 -2.76 2.43 -5.68
C LEU A 17 -2.91 3.86 -6.23
N ALA A 18 -1.99 4.28 -7.09
CA ALA A 18 -1.95 5.64 -7.62
C ALA A 18 -1.84 6.68 -6.50
N VAL A 19 -1.01 6.40 -5.51
CA VAL A 19 -0.76 7.32 -4.41
C VAL A 19 0.72 7.66 -4.36
N HIS A 20 1.05 8.68 -3.59
CA HIS A 20 2.44 9.09 -3.40
C HIS A 20 3.18 8.06 -2.55
N GLU A 21 4.42 7.78 -2.92
CA GLU A 21 5.24 6.83 -2.19
C GLU A 21 5.38 7.22 -0.71
N LYS A 22 5.61 8.49 -0.45
CA LYS A 22 5.74 8.97 0.92
C LYS A 22 4.47 8.80 1.73
N SER A 23 3.34 9.04 1.10
CA SER A 23 2.05 8.87 1.76
C SER A 23 1.82 7.42 2.14
N LEU A 24 2.15 6.52 1.23
CA LEU A 24 2.00 5.10 1.50
C LEU A 24 2.95 4.65 2.60
N TYR A 25 4.17 5.14 2.59
CA TYR A 25 5.14 4.79 3.61
C TYR A 25 4.65 5.22 5.00
N ARG A 26 4.08 6.42 5.09
CA ARG A 26 3.50 6.90 6.35
C ARG A 26 2.36 6.01 6.83
N ALA A 27 1.50 5.61 5.89
CA ALA A 27 0.39 4.73 6.22
C ALA A 27 0.90 3.39 6.77
N CYS A 28 1.97 2.88 6.20
CA CYS A 28 2.58 1.66 6.69
C CYS A 28 3.12 1.85 8.11
N ARG A 29 3.77 2.97 8.36
CA ARG A 29 4.32 3.25 9.68
C ARG A 29 3.24 3.39 10.73
N ARG A 30 2.07 3.85 10.34
CA ARG A 30 0.91 3.97 11.24
C ARG A 30 0.13 2.67 11.35
N ARG A 31 0.58 1.65 10.62
CA ARG A 31 -0.07 0.34 10.58
C ARG A 31 -1.48 0.39 10.01
N GLU A 32 -1.73 1.37 9.15
CA GLU A 32 -2.98 1.46 8.43
C GLU A 32 -2.99 0.56 7.21
N VAL A 33 -1.79 0.25 6.70
CA VAL A 33 -1.62 -0.64 5.56
C VAL A 33 -0.78 -1.83 6.03
N PRO A 34 -1.25 -3.05 5.78
CA PRO A 34 -0.49 -4.23 6.18
C PRO A 34 0.81 -4.35 5.38
N PHE A 35 1.88 -4.64 6.07
CA PHE A 35 3.18 -4.81 5.43
C PHE A 35 4.02 -5.83 6.19
N THR A 36 5.04 -6.34 5.51
CA THR A 36 5.98 -7.27 6.10
C THR A 36 7.39 -6.70 5.93
N LYS A 37 8.16 -6.78 6.98
CA LYS A 37 9.55 -6.35 6.91
C LYS A 37 10.44 -7.57 7.08
N ALA A 38 11.16 -7.91 6.01
CA ALA A 38 12.04 -9.06 6.00
C ALA A 38 13.49 -8.62 6.15
N PRO A 39 14.29 -9.33 6.98
CA PRO A 39 15.70 -8.99 7.13
C PRO A 39 16.44 -9.04 5.78
N GLY A 40 17.21 -8.01 5.50
CA GLY A 40 17.98 -7.93 4.27
C GLY A 40 17.19 -7.62 3.01
N VAL A 41 15.86 -7.60 3.11
CA VAL A 41 15.01 -7.36 1.96
C VAL A 41 14.26 -6.02 2.08
N GLY A 42 13.93 -5.64 3.29
CA GLY A 42 13.20 -4.41 3.54
C GLY A 42 11.70 -4.62 3.58
N VAL A 43 10.96 -3.53 3.41
CA VAL A 43 9.50 -3.56 3.51
C VAL A 43 8.89 -4.11 2.24
N ARG A 44 7.91 -4.99 2.41
CA ARG A 44 7.12 -5.54 1.32
C ARG A 44 5.65 -5.53 1.70
N ILE A 45 4.81 -5.30 0.72
CA ILE A 45 3.35 -5.29 0.92
C ILE A 45 2.74 -6.43 0.14
N ASP A 46 1.91 -7.23 0.81
CA ASP A 46 1.22 -8.33 0.15
C ASP A 46 0.03 -7.74 -0.63
N LYS A 47 0.05 -7.92 -1.93
CA LYS A 47 -1.00 -7.40 -2.80
C LYS A 47 -2.37 -7.91 -2.40
N ARG A 48 -2.46 -9.17 -1.98
CA ARG A 48 -3.74 -9.75 -1.58
C ARG A 48 -4.31 -9.07 -0.35
N GLU A 49 -3.45 -8.77 0.62
CA GLU A 49 -3.89 -8.08 1.83
C GLU A 49 -4.29 -6.65 1.52
N LEU A 50 -3.56 -6.03 0.59
CA LEU A 50 -3.86 -4.67 0.17
C LEU A 50 -5.23 -4.61 -0.48
N ASP A 51 -5.50 -5.53 -1.40
CA ASP A 51 -6.79 -5.59 -2.07
C ASP A 51 -7.92 -5.86 -1.07
N ALA A 52 -7.69 -6.77 -0.13
CA ALA A 52 -8.68 -7.09 0.88
C ALA A 52 -8.98 -5.90 1.78
N MET A 53 -7.94 -5.11 2.08
CA MET A 53 -8.12 -3.92 2.90
C MET A 53 -9.01 -2.90 2.20
N LEU A 54 -8.78 -2.67 0.91
CA LEU A 54 -9.60 -1.75 0.15
C LEU A 54 -11.04 -2.23 0.04
N GLU A 55 -11.23 -3.51 -0.17
CA GLU A 55 -12.56 -4.09 -0.25
C GLU A 55 -13.32 -3.95 1.07
N ARG A 56 -12.64 -4.18 2.19
CA ARG A 56 -13.28 -4.06 3.50
C ARG A 56 -13.68 -2.64 3.80
N ARG A 57 -12.89 -1.67 3.35
CA ARG A 57 -13.21 -0.27 3.56
C ARG A 57 -14.22 0.25 2.55
N GLY A 58 -14.40 -0.50 1.47
CA GLY A 58 -15.33 -0.10 0.41
C GLY A 58 -14.90 1.17 -0.29
N ILE A 59 -13.60 1.39 -0.40
CA ILE A 59 -13.07 2.60 -1.03
C ILE A 59 -12.21 2.25 -2.23
N SER A 60 -12.16 3.19 -3.17
CA SER A 60 -11.30 3.07 -4.33
C SER A 60 -9.90 3.58 -3.99
N PRO A 61 -8.90 3.28 -4.84
CA PRO A 61 -7.56 3.82 -4.63
C PRO A 61 -7.55 5.35 -4.57
N GLU A 62 -8.41 6.01 -5.34
CA GLU A 62 -8.49 7.47 -5.32
C GLU A 62 -8.96 7.98 -3.96
N GLU A 63 -9.98 7.33 -3.40
CA GLU A 63 -10.48 7.70 -2.09
C GLU A 63 -9.45 7.42 -1.01
N PHE A 64 -8.69 6.35 -1.18
CA PHE A 64 -7.65 6.01 -0.25
C PHE A 64 -6.58 7.10 -0.23
N GLU A 65 -6.19 7.60 -1.41
CA GLU A 65 -5.22 8.68 -1.49
C GLU A 65 -5.72 9.93 -0.78
N LYS A 66 -6.97 10.29 -0.99
CA LYS A 66 -7.56 11.44 -0.31
C LYS A 66 -7.55 11.28 1.20
N SER A 67 -7.82 10.08 1.66
CA SER A 67 -7.79 9.79 3.08
C SER A 67 -6.40 10.01 3.65
N LEU A 68 -5.37 9.59 2.92
CA LEU A 68 -4.00 9.79 3.36
C LEU A 68 -3.60 11.26 3.39
N LYS A 69 -4.07 12.02 2.41
CA LYS A 69 -3.74 13.44 2.33
C LYS A 69 -4.43 14.27 3.41
N SER A 70 -5.61 13.85 3.83
CA SER A 70 -6.36 14.59 4.84
C SER A 70 -5.79 14.42 6.23
N GLU A 71 -4.89 13.48 6.43
CA GLU A 71 -4.24 13.29 7.70
C GLU A 71 -2.99 14.16 7.80
N LYS A 72 -2.86 14.82 8.90
CA LYS A 72 -1.70 15.66 9.16
C LYS A 72 -0.84 15.12 10.27
#